data_87561414a791c790d45795723e927810
#
_entry.id   87561414a791c790d45795723e927810
#
_cell.length_a   1.000
_cell.length_b   1.000
_cell.length_c   1.000
_cell.angle_alpha   90.00
_cell.angle_beta   90.00
_cell.angle_gamma   90.00
#
_symmetry.space_group_name_H-M   'P 1'
#
loop_
_entity.id
_entity.type
_entity.pdbx_description
1 polymer ?
#
loop_
_entity_poly.entity_id
_entity_poly.type
_entity_poly.pdbx_seq_one_letter_code
_entity_poly.pdbx_strand_id
1 'polypeptide(L)'
;GTFNFAESNQAGSGGTFQRTVSRPEMHLTLSNQSDVREAKIYYIENMTSGFDVGYEGELFNGVANPLAIYTHLVADSEGKNYQVQSLPDNDFEDTIIPLGINAISGSSISIEASKNNFPEGMNIYLEDTQDNSFTLLESDVNFNTTLENDLSGIGRFYLHTTSSTMSSNDLATNNNLSIYSYNRETLRVVGIQKGVANISIYNLLGQEVLSSSFQGNGVNDISLPSII
;
A
#
# COMPACT_ATOMS: atom_id res chain seq x y z
N GLY A 1 38.40 -21.11 -27.56
CA GLY A 1 39.17 -20.89 -26.33
C GLY A 1 38.42 -21.44 -25.14
N THR A 2 39.10 -22.24 -24.32
CA THR A 2 38.52 -22.78 -23.08
C THR A 2 38.83 -21.81 -21.95
N PHE A 3 37.80 -21.34 -21.24
CA PHE A 3 38.00 -20.55 -20.04
C PHE A 3 38.15 -21.48 -18.84
N ASN A 4 39.32 -21.45 -18.21
CA ASN A 4 39.56 -22.17 -16.97
C ASN A 4 39.38 -21.24 -15.78
N PHE A 5 38.41 -21.55 -14.91
CA PHE A 5 38.28 -20.92 -13.62
C PHE A 5 39.03 -21.76 -12.57
N ALA A 6 40.13 -21.24 -12.07
CA ALA A 6 40.86 -21.87 -10.97
C ALA A 6 40.48 -21.16 -9.65
N GLU A 7 40.54 -21.85 -8.53
CA GLU A 7 40.31 -21.28 -7.19
C GLU A 7 41.20 -20.06 -6.92
N SER A 8 42.40 -20.04 -7.51
CA SER A 8 43.32 -18.90 -7.46
C SER A 8 42.81 -17.63 -8.18
N ASN A 9 41.76 -17.73 -8.99
CA ASN A 9 41.12 -16.61 -9.67
C ASN A 9 39.97 -16.01 -8.84
N GLN A 10 39.65 -16.64 -7.71
CA GLN A 10 38.78 -16.03 -6.73
C GLN A 10 39.58 -15.00 -5.97
N ALA A 11 39.18 -13.72 -6.05
CA ALA A 11 39.79 -12.69 -5.20
C ALA A 11 39.62 -13.13 -3.75
N GLY A 12 40.74 -13.32 -3.07
CA GLY A 12 40.72 -13.68 -1.66
C GLY A 12 39.92 -12.69 -0.86
N SER A 13 39.13 -13.18 0.06
CA SER A 13 38.47 -12.53 1.18
C SER A 13 38.74 -11.03 1.33
N GLY A 14 37.74 -10.20 1.11
CA GLY A 14 37.83 -8.79 1.43
C GLY A 14 37.03 -7.84 0.54
N GLY A 15 36.32 -8.33 -0.42
CA GLY A 15 35.25 -7.56 -1.02
C GLY A 15 34.13 -7.43 -0.01
N THR A 16 34.19 -6.37 0.81
CA THR A 16 32.98 -5.95 1.53
C THR A 16 31.96 -5.65 0.45
N PHE A 17 31.00 -6.53 0.28
CA PHE A 17 29.79 -6.16 -0.45
C PHE A 17 29.28 -4.92 0.28
N GLN A 18 29.43 -3.76 -0.37
CA GLN A 18 28.92 -2.49 0.16
C GLN A 18 27.40 -2.55 0.13
N ARG A 19 26.82 -3.22 1.11
CA ARG A 19 25.42 -3.11 1.48
C ARG A 19 25.29 -3.12 3.01
N THR A 20 25.95 -2.16 3.62
CA THR A 20 25.80 -1.88 5.03
C THR A 20 25.28 -0.47 5.27
N VAL A 21 24.45 0.05 4.42
CA VAL A 21 23.56 1.11 4.83
C VAL A 21 22.35 0.42 5.42
N SER A 22 22.32 0.35 6.74
CA SER A 22 21.18 -0.07 7.54
C SER A 22 20.08 0.99 7.33
N ARG A 23 19.20 0.77 6.37
CA ARG A 23 18.08 1.66 6.10
C ARG A 23 16.84 1.18 6.84
N PRO A 24 15.95 2.07 7.24
CA PRO A 24 14.66 1.66 7.77
C PRO A 24 13.83 0.97 6.70
N GLU A 25 13.19 -0.12 7.08
CA GLU A 25 12.36 -0.90 6.17
C GLU A 25 11.21 -1.58 6.90
N MET A 26 10.09 -1.70 6.21
CA MET A 26 8.90 -2.43 6.65
C MET A 26 8.64 -3.56 5.69
N HIS A 27 8.49 -4.77 6.20
CA HIS A 27 8.07 -5.94 5.46
C HIS A 27 6.66 -6.32 5.88
N LEU A 28 5.78 -6.41 4.91
CA LEU A 28 4.39 -6.80 5.08
C LEU A 28 4.21 -8.21 4.57
N THR A 29 3.55 -9.02 5.33
CA THR A 29 3.23 -10.41 4.97
C THR A 29 1.73 -10.61 5.02
N LEU A 30 1.16 -11.08 3.94
CA LEU A 30 -0.21 -11.58 3.85
C LEU A 30 -0.16 -13.09 3.71
N SER A 31 -0.84 -13.78 4.59
CA SER A 31 -0.95 -15.24 4.54
C SER A 31 -2.40 -15.70 4.60
N ASN A 32 -2.66 -16.83 4.00
CA ASN A 32 -3.84 -17.65 4.21
C ASN A 32 -3.39 -19.09 4.54
N GLN A 33 -4.30 -20.03 4.55
CA GLN A 33 -3.98 -21.43 4.89
C GLN A 33 -2.96 -22.10 3.94
N SER A 34 -2.74 -21.58 2.73
CA SER A 34 -1.99 -22.23 1.66
C SER A 34 -0.83 -21.40 1.13
N ASP A 35 -0.98 -20.09 1.13
CA ASP A 35 -0.10 -19.17 0.43
C ASP A 35 0.37 -18.02 1.32
N VAL A 36 1.57 -17.52 1.02
CA VAL A 36 2.15 -16.33 1.64
C VAL A 36 2.57 -15.36 0.52
N ARG A 37 2.28 -14.08 0.73
CA ARG A 37 2.66 -12.98 -0.16
C ARG A 37 3.29 -11.86 0.65
N GLU A 38 4.22 -11.15 0.04
CA GLU A 38 4.97 -10.07 0.70
C GLU A 38 4.91 -8.79 -0.12
N ALA A 39 4.92 -7.66 0.59
CA ALA A 39 5.23 -6.34 0.06
C ALA A 39 6.27 -5.66 0.97
N LYS A 40 7.06 -4.74 0.41
CA LYS A 40 8.17 -4.10 1.12
C LYS A 40 8.14 -2.60 0.93
N ILE A 41 8.38 -1.89 2.02
CA ILE A 41 8.50 -0.44 2.02
C ILE A 41 9.87 -0.09 2.56
N TYR A 42 10.61 0.72 1.82
CA TYR A 42 11.95 1.16 2.17
C TYR A 42 11.96 2.67 2.39
N TYR A 43 12.53 3.11 3.50
CA TYR A 43 12.74 4.53 3.75
C TYR A 43 14.15 4.91 3.31
N ILE A 44 14.25 5.81 2.33
CA ILE A 44 15.49 6.09 1.60
C ILE A 44 15.69 7.59 1.49
N GLU A 45 16.90 8.04 1.77
CA GLU A 45 17.30 9.44 1.66
C GLU A 45 17.07 9.98 0.23
N ASN A 46 16.53 11.18 0.13
CA ASN A 46 16.20 11.87 -1.12
C ASN A 46 15.10 11.23 -1.98
N MET A 47 14.36 10.27 -1.45
CA MET A 47 13.15 9.77 -2.13
C MET A 47 11.94 10.63 -1.77
N THR A 48 10.85 10.45 -2.52
CA THR A 48 9.60 11.17 -2.37
C THR A 48 8.49 10.25 -1.88
N SER A 49 7.32 10.80 -1.60
CA SER A 49 6.12 10.01 -1.33
C SER A 49 5.38 9.60 -2.62
N GLY A 50 5.89 10.04 -3.78
CA GLY A 50 5.42 9.71 -5.13
C GLY A 50 6.26 8.63 -5.80
N PHE A 51 6.33 8.68 -7.13
CA PHE A 51 7.07 7.70 -7.94
C PHE A 51 8.54 8.13 -8.15
N ASP A 52 9.46 7.32 -7.66
CA ASP A 52 10.91 7.52 -7.81
C ASP A 52 11.50 6.44 -8.74
N VAL A 53 11.99 6.85 -9.90
CA VAL A 53 12.46 5.94 -10.96
C VAL A 53 13.55 5.00 -10.45
N GLY A 54 13.28 3.69 -10.53
CA GLY A 54 14.23 2.64 -10.15
C GLY A 54 14.16 2.20 -8.68
N TYR A 55 13.23 2.76 -7.91
CA TYR A 55 13.02 2.41 -6.49
C TYR A 55 11.71 1.71 -6.23
N GLU A 56 10.67 1.96 -7.04
CA GLU A 56 9.40 1.25 -6.97
C GLU A 56 9.42 -0.02 -7.84
N GLY A 57 8.84 -1.09 -7.31
CA GLY A 57 8.60 -2.34 -8.02
C GLY A 57 7.11 -2.61 -8.15
N GLU A 58 6.57 -2.51 -9.36
CA GLU A 58 5.16 -2.83 -9.61
C GLU A 58 4.87 -4.31 -9.34
N LEU A 59 3.67 -4.60 -8.84
CA LEU A 59 3.17 -5.96 -8.71
C LEU A 59 3.10 -6.60 -10.08
N PHE A 60 3.70 -7.78 -10.23
CA PHE A 60 3.66 -8.51 -11.49
C PHE A 60 2.26 -9.06 -11.78
N ASN A 61 1.64 -8.55 -12.84
CA ASN A 61 0.28 -8.92 -13.26
C ASN A 61 0.25 -9.89 -14.45
N GLY A 62 1.38 -10.50 -14.81
CA GLY A 62 1.48 -11.45 -15.92
C GLY A 62 0.84 -12.81 -15.67
N VAL A 63 0.47 -13.10 -14.42
CA VAL A 63 -0.26 -14.30 -13.99
C VAL A 63 -1.36 -13.92 -13.02
N ALA A 64 -2.37 -14.79 -12.87
CA ALA A 64 -3.42 -14.56 -11.90
C ALA A 64 -2.86 -14.53 -10.47
N ASN A 65 -3.19 -13.49 -9.71
CA ASN A 65 -2.81 -13.31 -8.30
C ASN A 65 -4.06 -13.34 -7.41
N PRO A 66 -4.61 -14.53 -7.11
CA PRO A 66 -5.82 -14.64 -6.27
C PRO A 66 -5.54 -14.26 -4.81
N LEU A 67 -4.29 -14.31 -4.37
CA LEU A 67 -3.80 -13.76 -3.12
C LEU A 67 -2.67 -12.79 -3.45
N ALA A 68 -2.80 -11.52 -3.08
CA ALA A 68 -1.76 -10.51 -3.27
C ALA A 68 -1.83 -9.44 -2.19
N ILE A 69 -0.68 -8.89 -1.83
CA ILE A 69 -0.52 -7.70 -0.99
C ILE A 69 0.39 -6.71 -1.72
N TYR A 70 0.01 -5.45 -1.70
CA TYR A 70 0.73 -4.38 -2.38
C TYR A 70 0.34 -3.03 -1.78
N THR A 71 1.07 -1.99 -2.12
CA THR A 71 0.76 -0.61 -1.72
C THR A 71 0.42 0.23 -2.94
N HIS A 72 -0.21 1.37 -2.71
CA HIS A 72 -0.23 2.48 -3.66
C HIS A 72 0.67 3.60 -3.15
N LEU A 73 1.12 4.48 -4.05
CA LEU A 73 1.91 5.65 -3.67
C LEU A 73 1.12 6.55 -2.70
N VAL A 74 1.83 7.13 -1.74
CA VAL A 74 1.26 8.04 -0.75
C VAL A 74 0.87 9.36 -1.41
N ALA A 75 1.66 9.83 -2.38
CA ALA A 75 1.37 11.03 -3.16
C ALA A 75 1.33 10.68 -4.65
N ASP A 76 0.57 11.45 -5.42
CA ASP A 76 0.48 11.38 -6.89
C ASP A 76 0.20 9.96 -7.43
N SER A 77 -0.63 9.20 -6.72
CA SER A 77 -0.97 7.82 -7.07
C SER A 77 -1.76 7.76 -8.37
N GLU A 78 -1.22 7.03 -9.36
CA GLU A 78 -1.90 6.71 -10.62
C GLU A 78 -2.71 5.40 -10.55
N GLY A 79 -2.92 4.85 -9.36
CA GLY A 79 -3.66 3.59 -9.15
C GLY A 79 -2.85 2.33 -9.49
N LYS A 80 -1.53 2.43 -9.60
CA LYS A 80 -0.64 1.29 -9.80
C LYS A 80 -0.39 0.57 -8.48
N ASN A 81 -0.27 -0.75 -8.58
CA ASN A 81 0.01 -1.62 -7.44
C ASN A 81 1.51 -1.83 -7.31
N TYR A 82 2.08 -1.53 -6.15
CA TYR A 82 3.51 -1.70 -5.88
C TYR A 82 3.76 -2.78 -4.84
N GLN A 83 4.59 -3.75 -5.20
CA GLN A 83 5.09 -4.78 -4.27
C GLN A 83 6.32 -4.27 -3.51
N VAL A 84 7.02 -3.32 -4.08
CA VAL A 84 8.11 -2.58 -3.43
C VAL A 84 7.84 -1.09 -3.60
N GLN A 85 7.88 -0.34 -2.51
CA GLN A 85 7.72 1.11 -2.48
C GLN A 85 8.87 1.76 -1.73
N SER A 86 9.35 2.90 -2.19
CA SER A 86 10.23 3.78 -1.43
C SER A 86 9.45 4.93 -0.81
N LEU A 87 9.93 5.42 0.32
CA LEU A 87 9.42 6.61 1.03
C LEU A 87 10.60 7.43 1.53
N PRO A 88 10.42 8.73 1.79
CA PRO A 88 11.45 9.57 2.40
C PRO A 88 11.86 9.03 3.78
N ASP A 89 13.16 9.04 4.08
CA ASP A 89 13.70 8.54 5.36
C ASP A 89 13.53 9.50 6.54
N ASN A 90 12.95 10.66 6.31
CA ASN A 90 12.67 11.71 7.30
C ASN A 90 11.15 11.94 7.53
N ASP A 91 10.28 11.13 6.94
CA ASP A 91 8.82 11.27 6.99
C ASP A 91 8.16 10.00 7.52
N PHE A 92 8.47 9.67 8.78
CA PHE A 92 7.88 8.51 9.46
C PHE A 92 6.59 8.84 10.20
N GLU A 93 6.47 10.06 10.71
CA GLU A 93 5.35 10.45 11.56
C GLU A 93 4.12 10.77 10.71
N ASP A 94 2.98 10.26 11.11
CA ASP A 94 1.68 10.48 10.47
C ASP A 94 1.61 10.08 8.99
N THR A 95 2.53 9.22 8.53
CA THR A 95 2.47 8.69 7.16
C THR A 95 1.40 7.61 7.05
N ILE A 96 0.53 7.75 6.06
CA ILE A 96 -0.58 6.83 5.79
C ILE A 96 -0.40 6.22 4.42
N ILE A 97 -0.22 4.89 4.40
CA ILE A 97 0.11 4.13 3.20
C ILE A 97 -1.10 3.29 2.80
N PRO A 98 -1.70 3.53 1.63
CA PRO A 98 -2.80 2.70 1.15
C PRO A 98 -2.34 1.26 0.91
N LEU A 99 -2.99 0.28 1.57
CA LEU A 99 -2.67 -1.13 1.46
C LEU A 99 -3.72 -1.85 0.63
N GLY A 100 -3.29 -2.43 -0.48
CA GLY A 100 -4.12 -3.22 -1.37
C GLY A 100 -3.98 -4.71 -1.09
N ILE A 101 -5.12 -5.41 -1.11
CA ILE A 101 -5.18 -6.85 -0.95
C ILE A 101 -6.09 -7.44 -2.02
N ASN A 102 -5.62 -8.52 -2.64
CA ASN A 102 -6.49 -9.41 -3.40
C ASN A 102 -6.65 -10.70 -2.59
N ALA A 103 -7.88 -11.11 -2.34
CA ALA A 103 -8.21 -12.39 -1.73
C ALA A 103 -9.68 -12.74 -2.01
N ILE A 104 -9.98 -14.03 -2.12
CA ILE A 104 -11.33 -14.51 -2.39
C ILE A 104 -12.19 -14.60 -1.13
N SER A 105 -13.50 -14.47 -1.28
CA SER A 105 -14.48 -14.64 -0.20
C SER A 105 -14.33 -15.99 0.48
N GLY A 106 -14.64 -16.04 1.78
CA GLY A 106 -14.46 -17.22 2.62
C GLY A 106 -13.02 -17.50 3.07
N SER A 107 -12.03 -16.76 2.53
CA SER A 107 -10.63 -16.89 2.98
C SER A 107 -10.44 -16.28 4.36
N SER A 108 -9.79 -17.03 5.25
CA SER A 108 -9.20 -16.45 6.46
C SER A 108 -7.80 -15.96 6.14
N ILE A 109 -7.57 -14.68 6.31
CA ILE A 109 -6.29 -14.02 6.03
C ILE A 109 -5.66 -13.49 7.31
N SER A 110 -4.32 -13.50 7.35
CA SER A 110 -3.49 -12.87 8.37
C SER A 110 -2.60 -11.82 7.72
N ILE A 111 -2.53 -10.63 8.33
CA ILE A 111 -1.63 -9.55 7.93
C ILE A 111 -0.64 -9.31 9.06
N GLU A 112 0.63 -9.31 8.73
CA GLU A 112 1.75 -9.11 9.63
C GLU A 112 2.63 -7.98 9.09
N ALA A 113 3.28 -7.24 10.01
CA ALA A 113 4.32 -6.30 9.66
C ALA A 113 5.56 -6.54 10.54
N SER A 114 6.72 -6.52 9.93
CA SER A 114 7.99 -6.43 10.63
C SER A 114 8.73 -5.15 10.24
N LYS A 115 9.40 -4.53 11.20
CA LYS A 115 10.15 -3.29 11.01
C LYS A 115 11.62 -3.52 11.36
N ASN A 116 12.51 -3.03 10.50
CA ASN A 116 13.94 -3.05 10.72
C ASN A 116 14.49 -1.62 10.69
N ASN A 117 15.38 -1.29 11.61
CA ASN A 117 16.05 0.02 11.70
C ASN A 117 15.12 1.23 11.77
N PHE A 118 13.89 1.05 12.21
CA PHE A 118 12.95 2.16 12.45
C PHE A 118 13.44 3.02 13.63
N PRO A 119 13.06 4.31 13.65
CA PRO A 119 13.28 5.15 14.82
C PRO A 119 12.65 4.52 16.07
N GLU A 120 13.28 4.74 17.23
CA GLU A 120 12.78 4.23 18.50
C GLU A 120 11.39 4.81 18.80
N GLY A 121 10.48 3.96 19.28
CA GLY A 121 9.11 4.34 19.60
C GLY A 121 8.15 4.42 18.42
N MET A 122 8.63 4.29 17.18
CA MET A 122 7.78 4.30 16.01
C MET A 122 6.98 3.00 15.90
N ASN A 123 5.67 3.10 15.76
CA ASN A 123 4.72 2.01 15.65
C ASN A 123 4.13 1.91 14.23
N ILE A 124 3.66 0.71 13.89
CA ILE A 124 2.92 0.44 12.66
C ILE A 124 1.51 0.00 13.05
N TYR A 125 0.52 0.74 12.64
CA TYR A 125 -0.88 0.36 12.83
C TYR A 125 -1.51 0.00 11.50
N LEU A 126 -2.32 -1.06 11.51
CA LEU A 126 -3.24 -1.38 10.42
C LEU A 126 -4.62 -0.80 10.77
N GLU A 127 -5.09 0.08 9.92
CA GLU A 127 -6.48 0.54 9.93
C GLU A 127 -7.34 -0.41 9.08
N ASP A 128 -8.42 -0.93 9.63
CA ASP A 128 -9.52 -1.56 8.89
C ASP A 128 -10.71 -0.61 8.86
N THR A 129 -10.94 0.01 7.71
CA THR A 129 -12.04 0.99 7.54
C THR A 129 -13.41 0.33 7.59
N GLN A 130 -13.52 -0.98 7.34
CA GLN A 130 -14.78 -1.70 7.41
C GLN A 130 -15.28 -1.79 8.86
N ASP A 131 -14.36 -2.09 9.78
CA ASP A 131 -14.67 -2.27 11.21
C ASP A 131 -14.36 -1.01 12.04
N ASN A 132 -13.83 0.04 11.40
CA ASN A 132 -13.36 1.28 12.04
C ASN A 132 -12.41 0.96 13.21
N SER A 133 -11.40 0.15 12.97
CA SER A 133 -10.47 -0.31 13.98
C SER A 133 -9.02 -0.09 13.59
N PHE A 134 -8.17 0.08 14.61
CA PHE A 134 -6.72 0.06 14.47
C PHE A 134 -6.13 -1.14 15.19
N THR A 135 -5.24 -1.84 14.52
CA THR A 135 -4.46 -2.94 15.09
C THR A 135 -2.99 -2.58 15.06
N LEU A 136 -2.34 -2.52 16.21
CA LEU A 136 -0.88 -2.39 16.30
C LEU A 136 -0.24 -3.67 15.76
N LEU A 137 0.55 -3.55 14.69
CA LEU A 137 1.30 -4.67 14.11
C LEU A 137 2.69 -4.71 14.72
N GLU A 138 2.97 -5.75 15.48
CA GLU A 138 4.27 -6.05 16.08
C GLU A 138 4.68 -7.47 15.74
N SER A 139 5.90 -7.87 16.10
CA SER A 139 6.47 -9.17 15.75
C SER A 139 5.61 -10.37 16.17
N ASP A 140 4.76 -10.19 17.20
CA ASP A 140 3.91 -11.23 17.76
C ASP A 140 2.41 -10.91 17.65
N VAL A 141 2.04 -9.80 16.98
CA VAL A 141 0.64 -9.35 16.85
C VAL A 141 0.28 -9.23 15.39
N ASN A 142 -0.64 -10.08 14.96
CA ASN A 142 -1.13 -10.16 13.59
C ASN A 142 -2.60 -9.70 13.54
N PHE A 143 -2.96 -9.05 12.44
CA PHE A 143 -4.38 -8.84 12.14
C PHE A 143 -4.95 -10.08 11.45
N ASN A 144 -6.06 -10.60 11.94
CA ASN A 144 -6.73 -11.77 11.37
C ASN A 144 -8.19 -11.47 11.08
N THR A 145 -8.64 -11.82 9.88
CA THR A 145 -10.04 -11.69 9.49
C THR A 145 -10.46 -12.78 8.51
N THR A 146 -11.75 -13.08 8.47
CA THR A 146 -12.35 -13.94 7.44
C THR A 146 -13.19 -13.07 6.51
N LEU A 147 -12.92 -13.15 5.22
CA LEU A 147 -13.55 -12.31 4.22
C LEU A 147 -14.96 -12.80 3.90
N GLU A 148 -15.95 -11.92 4.02
CA GLU A 148 -17.32 -12.20 3.59
C GLU A 148 -17.48 -12.10 2.06
N ASN A 149 -16.75 -11.19 1.45
CA ASN A 149 -16.76 -10.93 0.01
C ASN A 149 -15.34 -10.94 -0.56
N ASP A 150 -15.23 -11.08 -1.88
CA ASP A 150 -13.96 -10.91 -2.56
C ASP A 150 -13.38 -9.53 -2.25
N LEU A 151 -12.10 -9.52 -1.91
CA LEU A 151 -11.34 -8.29 -1.69
C LEU A 151 -10.41 -8.08 -2.88
N SER A 152 -10.49 -6.90 -3.48
CA SER A 152 -9.63 -6.53 -4.60
C SER A 152 -9.39 -5.02 -4.59
N GLY A 153 -8.15 -4.63 -4.45
CA GLY A 153 -7.74 -3.23 -4.47
C GLY A 153 -7.45 -2.63 -3.10
N ILE A 154 -7.29 -1.32 -3.09
CA ILE A 154 -7.11 -0.50 -1.89
C ILE A 154 -8.46 0.01 -1.36
N GLY A 155 -8.44 0.56 -0.14
CA GLY A 155 -9.57 1.30 0.43
C GLY A 155 -10.18 0.69 1.67
N ARG A 156 -9.92 -0.59 1.94
CA ARG A 156 -10.26 -1.19 3.22
C ARG A 156 -9.13 -1.01 4.23
N PHE A 157 -7.90 -1.24 3.81
CA PHE A 157 -6.75 -1.24 4.71
C PHE A 157 -5.80 -0.10 4.43
N TYR A 158 -5.30 0.51 5.52
CA TYR A 158 -4.25 1.51 5.49
C TYR A 158 -3.23 1.21 6.58
N LEU A 159 -1.96 1.48 6.29
CA LEU A 159 -0.90 1.43 7.28
C LEU A 159 -0.61 2.83 7.76
N HIS A 160 -0.50 2.97 9.07
CA HIS A 160 -0.11 4.22 9.73
C HIS A 160 1.22 4.01 10.45
N THR A 161 2.17 4.90 10.23
CA THR A 161 3.41 4.96 10.99
C THR A 161 3.37 6.18 11.90
N THR A 162 3.47 5.96 13.21
CA THR A 162 3.38 7.04 14.20
C THR A 162 4.02 6.63 15.53
N SER A 163 4.52 7.61 16.28
CA SER A 163 4.99 7.41 17.66
C SER A 163 3.84 7.45 18.69
N SER A 164 2.68 7.92 18.27
CA SER A 164 1.48 8.03 19.11
C SER A 164 0.70 6.70 19.15
N THR A 165 -0.09 6.50 20.21
CA THR A 165 -1.04 5.38 20.27
C THR A 165 -2.29 5.74 19.46
N MET A 166 -2.69 4.86 18.54
CA MET A 166 -3.91 5.05 17.75
C MET A 166 -5.07 4.23 18.33
N SER A 167 -6.27 4.79 18.21
CA SER A 167 -7.52 4.15 18.63
C SER A 167 -8.64 4.43 17.64
N SER A 168 -9.76 3.73 17.73
CA SER A 168 -10.92 3.95 16.87
C SER A 168 -11.48 5.39 16.90
N ASN A 169 -11.11 6.21 17.89
CA ASN A 169 -11.48 7.61 17.95
C ASN A 169 -10.62 8.50 17.03
N ASP A 170 -9.46 8.01 16.58
CA ASP A 170 -8.53 8.78 15.75
C ASP A 170 -8.93 8.79 14.26
N LEU A 171 -9.89 7.92 13.87
CA LEU A 171 -10.43 7.85 12.50
C LEU A 171 -11.11 9.14 12.01
N ALA A 172 -11.50 10.02 12.93
CA ALA A 172 -12.28 11.21 12.60
C ALA A 172 -11.48 12.35 11.90
N THR A 173 -10.14 12.24 11.84
CA THR A 173 -9.27 13.34 11.38
C THR A 173 -8.46 13.06 10.11
N ASN A 174 -8.43 11.82 9.63
CA ASN A 174 -7.59 11.45 8.50
C ASN A 174 -8.36 11.51 7.16
N ASN A 175 -8.23 12.62 6.46
CA ASN A 175 -8.78 12.82 5.11
C ASN A 175 -7.81 12.27 4.04
N ASN A 176 -7.62 10.97 4.00
CA ASN A 176 -6.84 10.32 2.93
C ASN A 176 -7.68 10.10 1.68
N LEU A 177 -8.24 11.17 1.17
CA LEU A 177 -8.99 11.13 -0.07
C LEU A 177 -8.03 10.87 -1.24
N SER A 178 -8.21 9.75 -1.91
CA SER A 178 -7.52 9.42 -3.16
C SER A 178 -8.54 9.23 -4.26
N ILE A 179 -8.29 9.83 -5.42
CA ILE A 179 -9.16 9.74 -6.59
C ILE A 179 -8.28 9.36 -7.79
N TYR A 180 -8.59 8.23 -8.42
CA TYR A 180 -7.83 7.77 -9.57
C TYR A 180 -8.70 6.97 -10.55
N SER A 181 -8.25 6.86 -11.81
CA SER A 181 -8.89 6.05 -12.81
C SER A 181 -8.60 4.57 -12.54
N TYR A 182 -9.63 3.80 -12.13
CA TYR A 182 -9.53 2.36 -11.96
C TYR A 182 -9.45 1.63 -13.31
N ASN A 183 -10.20 2.14 -14.28
CA ASN A 183 -10.15 1.75 -15.69
C ASN A 183 -10.69 2.89 -16.56
N ARG A 184 -10.84 2.68 -17.86
CA ARG A 184 -11.30 3.73 -18.79
C ARG A 184 -12.72 4.25 -18.52
N GLU A 185 -13.52 3.47 -17.81
CA GLU A 185 -14.95 3.73 -17.60
C GLU A 185 -15.29 3.95 -16.12
N THR A 186 -14.29 3.85 -15.21
CA THR A 186 -14.53 3.90 -13.78
C THR A 186 -13.49 4.77 -13.08
N LEU A 187 -13.99 5.77 -12.37
CA LEU A 187 -13.21 6.55 -11.41
C LEU A 187 -13.39 5.96 -10.01
N ARG A 188 -12.30 5.62 -9.35
CA ARG A 188 -12.35 5.14 -7.98
C ARG A 188 -12.03 6.27 -7.00
N VAL A 189 -12.87 6.42 -6.00
CA VAL A 189 -12.74 7.39 -4.90
C VAL A 189 -12.59 6.60 -3.61
N VAL A 190 -11.49 6.81 -2.89
CA VAL A 190 -11.12 6.09 -1.66
C VAL A 190 -10.90 7.07 -0.53
N GLY A 191 -11.13 6.61 0.71
CA GLY A 191 -10.90 7.42 1.90
C GLY A 191 -12.05 8.38 2.23
N ILE A 192 -13.23 8.23 1.61
CA ILE A 192 -14.40 9.00 2.00
C ILE A 192 -14.98 8.39 3.27
N GLN A 193 -15.09 9.22 4.30
CA GLN A 193 -15.78 8.85 5.53
C GLN A 193 -17.26 8.55 5.28
N LYS A 194 -17.85 7.74 6.14
CA LYS A 194 -19.27 7.38 6.07
C LYS A 194 -20.15 8.64 6.09
N GLY A 195 -20.86 8.86 5.00
CA GLY A 195 -21.74 10.04 4.83
C GLY A 195 -22.10 10.26 3.38
N VAL A 196 -22.84 11.32 3.10
CA VAL A 196 -23.18 11.71 1.72
C VAL A 196 -21.98 12.46 1.12
N ALA A 197 -21.49 11.97 -0.01
CA ALA A 197 -20.45 12.63 -0.80
C ALA A 197 -21.01 13.04 -2.16
N ASN A 198 -20.51 14.15 -2.68
CA ASN A 198 -20.83 14.65 -4.01
C ASN A 198 -19.57 14.76 -4.84
N ILE A 199 -19.63 14.32 -6.09
CA ILE A 199 -18.55 14.47 -7.06
C ILE A 199 -19.07 15.21 -8.28
N SER A 200 -18.27 16.16 -8.78
CA SER A 200 -18.50 16.83 -10.06
C SER A 200 -17.22 16.76 -10.89
N ILE A 201 -17.34 16.34 -12.13
CA ILE A 201 -16.23 16.23 -13.08
C ILE A 201 -16.44 17.21 -14.20
N TYR A 202 -15.39 17.95 -14.54
CA TYR A 202 -15.40 18.98 -15.57
C TYR A 202 -14.39 18.62 -16.66
N ASN A 203 -14.69 18.95 -17.90
CA ASN A 203 -13.72 18.88 -18.98
C ASN A 203 -12.78 20.11 -18.93
N LEU A 204 -11.76 20.11 -19.79
CA LEU A 204 -10.79 21.20 -19.86
C LEU A 204 -11.38 22.56 -20.27
N LEU A 205 -12.60 22.57 -20.80
CA LEU A 205 -13.35 23.78 -21.15
C LEU A 205 -14.25 24.27 -20.00
N GLY A 206 -14.22 23.59 -18.84
CA GLY A 206 -15.03 23.93 -17.68
C GLY A 206 -16.48 23.48 -17.73
N GLN A 207 -16.84 22.62 -18.70
CA GLN A 207 -18.20 22.06 -18.78
C GLN A 207 -18.30 20.86 -17.84
N GLU A 208 -19.36 20.79 -17.04
CA GLU A 208 -19.63 19.64 -16.18
C GLU A 208 -20.02 18.43 -17.06
N VAL A 209 -19.26 17.34 -16.95
CA VAL A 209 -19.46 16.09 -17.70
C VAL A 209 -20.11 15.00 -16.85
N LEU A 210 -19.98 15.12 -15.53
CA LEU A 210 -20.62 14.23 -14.56
C LEU A 210 -20.87 14.96 -13.26
N SER A 211 -22.06 14.73 -12.68
CA SER A 211 -22.37 15.08 -11.29
C SER A 211 -23.06 13.88 -10.65
N SER A 212 -22.59 13.45 -9.49
CA SER A 212 -23.15 12.29 -8.79
C SER A 212 -23.09 12.50 -7.28
N SER A 213 -24.11 12.00 -6.59
CA SER A 213 -24.16 11.95 -5.13
C SER A 213 -24.24 10.48 -4.71
N PHE A 214 -23.42 10.07 -3.74
CA PHE A 214 -23.37 8.71 -3.27
C PHE A 214 -23.09 8.64 -1.75
N GLN A 215 -23.37 7.49 -1.16
CA GLN A 215 -23.00 7.23 0.23
C GLN A 215 -21.53 6.81 0.27
N GLY A 216 -20.69 7.65 0.88
CA GLY A 216 -19.31 7.31 1.16
C GLY A 216 -19.23 6.10 2.08
N ASN A 217 -18.38 5.13 1.72
CA ASN A 217 -18.14 3.91 2.48
C ASN A 217 -16.74 3.34 2.12
N GLY A 218 -15.70 4.13 2.41
CA GLY A 218 -14.32 3.74 2.12
C GLY A 218 -13.96 3.76 0.64
N VAL A 219 -14.44 2.80 -0.15
CA VAL A 219 -14.21 2.72 -1.61
C VAL A 219 -15.52 2.95 -2.35
N ASN A 220 -15.48 3.86 -3.34
CA ASN A 220 -16.63 4.15 -4.20
C ASN A 220 -16.20 4.20 -5.65
N ASP A 221 -16.85 3.40 -6.48
CA ASP A 221 -16.59 3.35 -7.91
C ASP A 221 -17.68 4.16 -8.65
N ILE A 222 -17.24 5.16 -9.39
CA ILE A 222 -18.08 6.08 -10.14
C ILE A 222 -17.92 5.75 -11.62
N SER A 223 -19.03 5.37 -12.27
CA SER A 223 -19.01 5.13 -13.71
C SER A 223 -18.84 6.43 -14.47
N LEU A 224 -17.85 6.48 -15.34
CA LEU A 224 -17.61 7.61 -16.23
C LEU A 224 -18.50 7.49 -17.48
N PRO A 225 -19.07 8.60 -17.97
CA PRO A 225 -19.77 8.58 -19.24
C PRO A 225 -18.80 8.25 -20.37
N SER A 226 -19.26 7.47 -21.35
CA SER A 226 -18.50 7.21 -22.57
C SER A 226 -18.18 8.55 -23.23
N ILE A 227 -16.91 8.95 -23.23
CA ILE A 227 -16.49 10.11 -24.00
C ILE A 227 -16.37 9.64 -25.44
N ILE A 228 -17.31 10.07 -26.27
CA ILE A 228 -17.32 9.86 -27.71
C ILE A 228 -16.33 10.83 -28.36
#